data_fa6d5e68c6cb3e5195555a3b43d88881
#
_entry.id   fa6d5e68c6cb3e5195555a3b43d88881
#
_cell.length_a   1.000
_cell.length_b   1.000
_cell.length_c   1.000
_cell.angle_alpha   90.00
_cell.angle_beta   90.00
_cell.angle_gamma   90.00
#
_symmetry.space_group_name_H-M   'P 1'
#
loop_
_entity.id
_entity.type
_entity.pdbx_description
1 polymer ?
#
loop_
_entity_poly.entity_id
_entity_poly.type
_entity_poly.pdbx_seq_one_letter_code
_entity_poly.pdbx_strand_id
1 'polypeptide(L)'
;MVFSSVLFLFRFLPIFMICYFLVPRKMKNLVLFLGSLVFYAWGEPVYIFLMLFSTISDYVWGRLIEEYRGKDRSRIFLLCSIGINLFILGFFKYADFLLQTVNTVFGTSIPLLKLPLPIGISFYTFQTMSYVIDVYRGDTKAQRNILQFGVYVTMFPQLIAGPILKYHQVERYLQDRRTDLDAISYGVKRFVTGLAKKVLLANNLGLLWKQVTELGNEQMSILMAWLGIAAFALQIYFDFSGYSDMAIGCLLYTSPSPRDMRRS
;
A
#
# COMPACT_ATOMS: atom_id res chain seq x y z
N MET A 1 -1.15 -2.77 11.86
CA MET A 1 -1.58 -1.52 12.56
C MET A 1 -2.47 -0.71 11.62
N VAL A 2 -3.54 -0.06 12.10
CA VAL A 2 -4.46 0.75 11.26
C VAL A 2 -4.21 2.23 11.54
N PHE A 3 -4.27 3.09 10.51
CA PHE A 3 -4.00 4.54 10.62
C PHE A 3 -4.91 5.30 11.60
N SER A 4 -6.15 4.83 11.77
CA SER A 4 -7.11 5.42 12.69
C SER A 4 -7.04 4.84 14.12
N SER A 5 -6.12 3.93 14.39
CA SER A 5 -5.98 3.34 15.72
C SER A 5 -5.31 4.31 16.70
N VAL A 6 -5.76 4.31 17.95
CA VAL A 6 -5.16 5.10 19.04
C VAL A 6 -3.67 4.80 19.18
N LEU A 7 -3.28 3.53 19.02
CA LEU A 7 -1.88 3.11 19.09
C LEU A 7 -1.02 3.77 17.98
N PHE A 8 -1.56 3.85 16.75
CA PHE A 8 -0.86 4.53 15.66
C PHE A 8 -0.74 6.03 15.91
N LEU A 9 -1.85 6.68 16.26
CA LEU A 9 -1.91 8.14 16.40
C LEU A 9 -1.08 8.69 17.58
N PHE A 10 -1.13 8.00 18.72
CA PHE A 10 -0.53 8.53 19.96
C PHE A 10 0.81 7.88 20.36
N ARG A 11 1.18 6.76 19.73
CA ARG A 11 2.48 6.12 20.00
C ARG A 11 3.36 6.07 18.77
N PHE A 12 2.92 5.36 17.72
CA PHE A 12 3.78 5.13 16.57
C PHE A 12 4.10 6.43 15.82
N LEU A 13 3.10 7.21 15.42
CA LEU A 13 3.29 8.41 14.60
C LEU A 13 4.14 9.49 15.31
N PRO A 14 3.90 9.84 16.58
CA PRO A 14 4.76 10.82 17.28
C PRO A 14 6.21 10.35 17.44
N ILE A 15 6.43 9.09 17.85
CA ILE A 15 7.78 8.53 18.01
C ILE A 15 8.49 8.52 16.65
N PHE A 16 7.83 8.06 15.60
CA PHE A 16 8.37 8.06 14.25
C PHE A 16 8.74 9.47 13.77
N MET A 17 7.86 10.46 13.98
CA MET A 17 8.11 11.85 13.59
C MET A 17 9.29 12.46 14.36
N ILE A 18 9.38 12.23 15.68
CA ILE A 18 10.51 12.67 16.49
C ILE A 18 11.82 12.07 15.95
N CYS A 19 11.87 10.76 15.75
CA CYS A 19 13.03 10.08 15.19
C CYS A 19 13.38 10.64 13.79
N TYR A 20 12.38 10.84 12.93
CA TYR A 20 12.58 11.32 11.57
C TYR A 20 13.14 12.76 11.50
N PHE A 21 12.72 13.65 12.40
CA PHE A 21 13.21 15.04 12.43
C PHE A 21 14.55 15.21 13.16
N LEU A 22 14.86 14.34 14.13
CA LEU A 22 16.12 14.38 14.88
C LEU A 22 17.32 13.89 14.05
N VAL A 23 17.12 12.99 13.07
CA VAL A 23 18.22 12.42 12.30
C VAL A 23 18.68 13.34 11.17
N PRO A 24 19.99 13.30 10.81
CA PRO A 24 20.52 14.05 9.68
C PRO A 24 19.90 13.59 8.35
N ARG A 25 19.90 14.47 7.34
CA ARG A 25 19.28 14.21 6.03
C ARG A 25 19.65 12.87 5.40
N LYS A 26 20.91 12.44 5.54
CA LYS A 26 21.43 11.18 5.00
C LYS A 26 20.76 9.93 5.60
N MET A 27 20.29 10.02 6.84
CA MET A 27 19.67 8.90 7.56
C MET A 27 18.14 8.89 7.47
N LYS A 28 17.52 9.92 6.91
CA LYS A 28 16.05 10.00 6.81
C LYS A 28 15.43 8.82 6.06
N ASN A 29 16.08 8.35 4.98
CA ASN A 29 15.63 7.17 4.24
C ASN A 29 15.70 5.89 5.09
N LEU A 30 16.75 5.76 5.92
CA LEU A 30 16.88 4.61 6.82
C LEU A 30 15.78 4.61 7.88
N VAL A 31 15.53 5.75 8.52
CA VAL A 31 14.45 5.87 9.52
C VAL A 31 13.08 5.58 8.90
N LEU A 32 12.84 6.09 7.68
CA LEU A 32 11.58 5.85 6.98
C LEU A 32 11.43 4.36 6.61
N PHE A 33 12.50 3.71 6.16
CA PHE A 33 12.51 2.28 5.86
C PHE A 33 12.23 1.44 7.11
N LEU A 34 13.00 1.67 8.19
CA LEU A 34 12.83 0.93 9.44
C LEU A 34 11.46 1.17 10.08
N GLY A 35 10.99 2.43 10.10
CA GLY A 35 9.66 2.75 10.58
C GLY A 35 8.55 2.06 9.78
N SER A 36 8.71 1.98 8.46
CA SER A 36 7.77 1.25 7.59
C SER A 36 7.77 -0.25 7.86
N LEU A 37 8.96 -0.84 8.07
CA LEU A 37 9.06 -2.25 8.43
C LEU A 37 8.44 -2.54 9.80
N VAL A 38 8.66 -1.69 10.80
CA VAL A 38 8.03 -1.82 12.12
C VAL A 38 6.50 -1.71 12.01
N PHE A 39 6.01 -0.75 11.23
CA PHE A 39 4.57 -0.58 10.99
C PHE A 39 3.95 -1.83 10.37
N TYR A 40 4.61 -2.40 9.35
CA TYR A 40 4.13 -3.60 8.66
C TYR A 40 4.23 -4.85 9.54
N ALA A 41 5.38 -5.07 10.20
CA ALA A 41 5.62 -6.21 11.08
C ALA A 41 4.66 -6.26 12.27
N TRP A 42 4.18 -5.10 12.73
CA TRP A 42 3.17 -5.05 13.79
C TRP A 42 1.84 -5.73 13.40
N GLY A 43 1.47 -5.66 12.12
CA GLY A 43 0.25 -6.31 11.61
C GLY A 43 0.52 -7.72 11.05
N GLU A 44 1.68 -7.90 10.43
CA GLU A 44 2.03 -9.05 9.62
C GLU A 44 3.48 -9.52 9.86
N PRO A 45 3.79 -10.08 11.05
CA PRO A 45 5.18 -10.37 11.42
C PRO A 45 5.86 -11.42 10.52
N VAL A 46 5.10 -12.36 9.96
CA VAL A 46 5.63 -13.40 9.06
C VAL A 46 5.77 -12.89 7.63
N TYR A 47 4.78 -12.14 7.15
CA TYR A 47 4.74 -11.71 5.75
C TYR A 47 5.68 -10.55 5.41
N ILE A 48 6.35 -9.97 6.40
CA ILE A 48 7.43 -9.00 6.19
C ILE A 48 8.56 -9.62 5.34
N PHE A 49 8.88 -10.89 5.55
CA PHE A 49 9.90 -11.59 4.76
C PHE A 49 9.49 -11.73 3.29
N LEU A 50 8.21 -11.96 3.02
CA LEU A 50 7.68 -12.03 1.66
C LEU A 50 7.79 -10.66 0.96
N MET A 51 7.43 -9.58 1.65
CA MET A 51 7.56 -8.22 1.13
C MET A 51 9.02 -7.85 0.85
N LEU A 52 9.94 -8.20 1.76
CA LEU A 52 11.38 -7.99 1.55
C LEU A 52 11.92 -8.82 0.40
N PHE A 53 11.51 -10.08 0.27
CA PHE A 53 11.86 -10.94 -0.86
C PHE A 53 11.41 -10.33 -2.19
N SER A 54 10.15 -9.92 -2.31
CA SER A 54 9.63 -9.24 -3.52
C SER A 54 10.41 -7.97 -3.83
N THR A 55 10.70 -7.16 -2.80
CA THR A 55 11.48 -5.93 -2.94
C THR A 55 12.89 -6.19 -3.48
N ILE A 56 13.61 -7.15 -2.91
CA ILE A 56 14.97 -7.51 -3.35
C ILE A 56 14.94 -8.11 -4.75
N SER A 57 13.99 -9.00 -5.01
CA SER A 57 13.80 -9.64 -6.32
C SER A 57 13.61 -8.60 -7.42
N ASP A 58 12.67 -7.65 -7.26
CA ASP A 58 12.38 -6.67 -8.28
C ASP A 58 13.46 -5.57 -8.40
N TYR A 59 14.20 -5.30 -7.32
CA TYR A 59 15.43 -4.51 -7.39
C TYR A 59 16.46 -5.16 -8.32
N VAL A 60 16.70 -6.46 -8.14
CA VAL A 60 17.68 -7.21 -8.99
C VAL A 60 17.20 -7.27 -10.43
N TRP A 61 15.93 -7.62 -10.65
CA TRP A 61 15.34 -7.66 -11.99
C TRP A 61 15.41 -6.32 -12.70
N GLY A 62 15.09 -5.23 -12.02
CA GLY A 62 15.21 -3.89 -12.57
C GLY A 62 16.63 -3.57 -13.05
N ARG A 63 17.64 -3.95 -12.25
CA ARG A 63 19.07 -3.78 -12.61
C ARG A 63 19.46 -4.61 -13.85
N LEU A 64 19.05 -5.88 -13.90
CA LEU A 64 19.32 -6.77 -15.03
C LEU A 64 18.62 -6.29 -16.31
N ILE A 65 17.38 -5.84 -16.20
CA ILE A 65 16.61 -5.29 -17.34
C ILE A 65 17.32 -4.06 -17.93
N GLU A 66 17.81 -3.16 -17.10
CA GLU A 66 18.53 -1.97 -17.57
C GLU A 66 19.89 -2.35 -18.23
N GLU A 67 20.65 -3.26 -17.60
CA GLU A 67 21.97 -3.68 -18.10
C GLU A 67 21.88 -4.38 -19.46
N TYR A 68 20.83 -5.18 -19.67
CA TYR A 68 20.62 -5.89 -20.94
C TYR A 68 19.61 -5.21 -21.87
N ARG A 69 19.34 -3.93 -21.67
CA ARG A 69 18.40 -3.16 -22.51
C ARG A 69 18.78 -3.23 -23.98
N GLY A 70 17.78 -3.49 -24.83
CA GLY A 70 17.98 -3.67 -26.28
C GLY A 70 18.41 -5.08 -26.70
N LYS A 71 18.56 -6.01 -25.77
CA LYS A 71 18.82 -7.43 -26.05
C LYS A 71 17.60 -8.28 -25.65
N ASP A 72 17.43 -9.43 -26.28
CA ASP A 72 16.31 -10.37 -25.97
C ASP A 72 16.29 -10.80 -24.51
N ARG A 73 17.45 -10.86 -23.85
CA ARG A 73 17.59 -11.16 -22.42
C ARG A 73 16.81 -10.19 -21.52
N SER A 74 16.72 -8.91 -21.88
CA SER A 74 15.95 -7.94 -21.11
C SER A 74 14.46 -8.29 -21.07
N ARG A 75 13.91 -8.82 -22.17
CA ARG A 75 12.53 -9.30 -22.24
C ARG A 75 12.32 -10.54 -21.36
N ILE A 76 13.30 -11.47 -21.35
CA ILE A 76 13.24 -12.66 -20.49
C ILE A 76 13.21 -12.26 -19.03
N PHE A 77 14.10 -11.35 -18.59
CA PHE A 77 14.12 -10.87 -17.20
C PHE A 77 12.84 -10.16 -16.79
N LEU A 78 12.24 -9.37 -17.70
CA LEU A 78 10.92 -8.77 -17.46
C LEU A 78 9.84 -9.84 -17.24
N LEU A 79 9.77 -10.84 -18.11
CA LEU A 79 8.80 -11.92 -18.01
C LEU A 79 8.99 -12.75 -16.74
N CYS A 80 10.25 -13.01 -16.34
CA CYS A 80 10.56 -13.68 -15.09
C CYS A 80 10.09 -12.89 -13.87
N SER A 81 10.35 -11.58 -13.83
CA SER A 81 9.88 -10.70 -12.74
C SER A 81 8.36 -10.70 -12.66
N ILE A 82 7.68 -10.46 -13.78
CA ILE A 82 6.20 -10.48 -13.84
C ILE A 82 5.67 -11.86 -13.42
N GLY A 83 6.27 -12.94 -13.91
CA GLY A 83 5.85 -14.30 -13.58
C GLY A 83 5.97 -14.61 -12.09
N ILE A 84 7.08 -14.25 -11.45
CA ILE A 84 7.29 -14.44 -10.00
C ILE A 84 6.28 -13.62 -9.20
N ASN A 85 6.08 -12.36 -9.54
CA ASN A 85 5.13 -11.48 -8.86
C ASN A 85 3.69 -11.97 -8.97
N LEU A 86 3.26 -12.37 -10.18
CA LEU A 86 1.92 -12.91 -10.40
C LEU A 86 1.74 -14.29 -9.76
N PHE A 87 2.79 -15.11 -9.74
CA PHE A 87 2.75 -16.41 -9.06
C PHE A 87 2.54 -16.23 -7.54
N ILE A 88 3.31 -15.35 -6.90
CA ILE A 88 3.17 -15.07 -5.47
C ILE A 88 1.77 -14.52 -5.17
N LEU A 89 1.33 -13.51 -5.93
CA LEU A 89 0.00 -12.91 -5.76
C LEU A 89 -1.10 -13.96 -5.97
N GLY A 90 -0.99 -14.76 -7.05
CA GLY A 90 -1.93 -15.79 -7.40
C GLY A 90 -2.01 -16.89 -6.34
N PHE A 91 -0.87 -17.30 -5.80
CA PHE A 91 -0.79 -18.31 -4.76
C PHE A 91 -1.54 -17.85 -3.50
N PHE A 92 -1.23 -16.69 -2.95
CA PHE A 92 -1.89 -16.22 -1.73
C PHE A 92 -3.37 -15.86 -1.92
N LYS A 93 -3.76 -15.42 -3.12
CA LYS A 93 -5.12 -14.93 -3.37
C LYS A 93 -6.07 -16.02 -3.88
N TYR A 94 -5.57 -16.97 -4.67
CA TYR A 94 -6.41 -17.90 -5.41
C TYR A 94 -6.11 -19.38 -5.16
N ALA A 95 -5.11 -19.75 -4.34
CA ALA A 95 -4.78 -21.16 -4.10
C ALA A 95 -5.99 -21.94 -3.56
N ASP A 96 -6.65 -21.43 -2.52
CA ASP A 96 -7.80 -22.12 -1.93
C ASP A 96 -9.01 -22.18 -2.88
N PHE A 97 -9.24 -21.14 -3.67
CA PHE A 97 -10.26 -21.16 -4.72
C PHE A 97 -9.97 -22.24 -5.78
N LEU A 98 -8.72 -22.34 -6.23
CA LEU A 98 -8.32 -23.37 -7.20
C LEU A 98 -8.45 -24.78 -6.59
N LEU A 99 -7.99 -24.98 -5.37
CA LEU A 99 -8.11 -26.25 -4.67
C LEU A 99 -9.58 -26.65 -4.48
N GLN A 100 -10.42 -25.70 -4.08
CA GLN A 100 -11.86 -25.95 -3.94
C GLN A 100 -12.52 -26.31 -5.28
N THR A 101 -12.13 -25.62 -6.35
CA THR A 101 -12.61 -25.93 -7.70
C THR A 101 -12.20 -27.35 -8.15
N VAL A 102 -10.92 -27.72 -7.93
CA VAL A 102 -10.41 -29.06 -8.23
C VAL A 102 -11.16 -30.12 -7.42
N ASN A 103 -11.36 -29.89 -6.12
CA ASN A 103 -12.12 -30.81 -5.28
C ASN A 103 -13.56 -31.00 -5.80
N THR A 104 -14.20 -29.90 -6.23
CA THR A 104 -15.60 -29.98 -6.73
C THR A 104 -15.67 -30.69 -8.08
N VAL A 105 -14.75 -30.44 -9.00
CA VAL A 105 -14.77 -30.98 -10.37
C VAL A 105 -14.35 -32.46 -10.39
N PHE A 106 -13.30 -32.81 -9.63
CA PHE A 106 -12.70 -34.15 -9.63
C PHE A 106 -13.13 -35.04 -8.46
N GLY A 107 -13.98 -34.55 -7.54
CA GLY A 107 -14.41 -35.30 -6.36
C GLY A 107 -13.25 -35.59 -5.39
N THR A 108 -12.19 -34.81 -5.41
CA THR A 108 -11.04 -34.96 -4.52
C THR A 108 -11.29 -34.28 -3.18
N SER A 109 -10.52 -34.67 -2.15
CA SER A 109 -10.63 -34.11 -0.80
C SER A 109 -9.30 -33.47 -0.38
N ILE A 110 -8.68 -32.66 -1.25
CA ILE A 110 -7.43 -31.98 -0.98
C ILE A 110 -7.68 -30.91 0.10
N PRO A 111 -6.93 -30.91 1.22
CA PRO A 111 -7.11 -29.91 2.27
C PRO A 111 -6.80 -28.50 1.76
N LEU A 112 -7.66 -27.52 2.12
CA LEU A 112 -7.44 -26.12 1.84
C LEU A 112 -6.30 -25.56 2.71
N LEU A 113 -5.48 -24.69 2.14
CA LEU A 113 -4.33 -24.10 2.82
C LEU A 113 -4.74 -23.11 3.92
N LYS A 114 -5.87 -22.42 3.75
CA LYS A 114 -6.42 -21.39 4.65
C LYS A 114 -5.39 -20.32 5.04
N LEU A 115 -4.51 -19.97 4.10
CA LEU A 115 -3.50 -18.94 4.31
C LEU A 115 -4.18 -17.57 4.35
N PRO A 116 -3.92 -16.76 5.37
CA PRO A 116 -4.40 -15.38 5.37
C PRO A 116 -3.73 -14.59 4.24
N LEU A 117 -4.51 -13.74 3.56
CA LEU A 117 -3.98 -12.88 2.50
C LEU A 117 -3.10 -11.79 3.13
N PRO A 118 -1.79 -11.71 2.79
CA PRO A 118 -0.92 -10.68 3.34
C PRO A 118 -1.43 -9.28 3.03
N ILE A 119 -1.51 -8.41 4.05
CA ILE A 119 -1.98 -7.04 3.88
C ILE A 119 -1.08 -6.29 2.88
N GLY A 120 -1.71 -5.64 1.89
CA GLY A 120 -1.00 -4.86 0.89
C GLY A 120 -0.32 -5.65 -0.22
N ILE A 121 -0.40 -7.00 -0.26
CA ILE A 121 0.29 -7.82 -1.27
C ILE A 121 -0.04 -7.36 -2.69
N SER A 122 -1.29 -7.07 -3.00
CA SER A 122 -1.69 -6.60 -4.34
C SER A 122 -1.06 -5.24 -4.65
N PHE A 123 -1.02 -4.34 -3.67
CA PHE A 123 -0.50 -2.98 -3.86
C PHE A 123 1.01 -2.99 -4.14
N TYR A 124 1.82 -3.62 -3.28
CA TYR A 124 3.25 -3.63 -3.50
C TYR A 124 3.66 -4.48 -4.72
N THR A 125 2.93 -5.56 -5.03
CA THR A 125 3.17 -6.35 -6.24
C THR A 125 2.94 -5.52 -7.51
N PHE A 126 1.80 -4.82 -7.64
CA PHE A 126 1.55 -3.97 -8.80
C PHE A 126 2.49 -2.76 -8.85
N GLN A 127 2.88 -2.23 -7.71
CA GLN A 127 3.82 -1.12 -7.61
C GLN A 127 5.21 -1.53 -8.11
N THR A 128 5.74 -2.66 -7.69
CA THR A 128 7.04 -3.17 -8.13
C THR A 128 7.01 -3.64 -9.57
N MET A 129 5.92 -4.28 -10.02
CA MET A 129 5.72 -4.61 -11.45
C MET A 129 5.70 -3.36 -12.33
N SER A 130 5.00 -2.29 -11.91
CA SER A 130 5.00 -1.02 -12.63
C SER A 130 6.44 -0.47 -12.80
N TYR A 131 7.24 -0.52 -11.72
CA TYR A 131 8.63 -0.09 -11.77
C TYR A 131 9.46 -0.90 -12.79
N VAL A 132 9.41 -2.24 -12.76
CA VAL A 132 10.19 -3.07 -13.70
C VAL A 132 9.75 -2.84 -15.16
N ILE A 133 8.46 -2.61 -15.40
CA ILE A 133 7.91 -2.27 -16.72
C ILE A 133 8.42 -0.88 -17.18
N ASP A 134 8.39 0.12 -16.29
CA ASP A 134 8.88 1.47 -16.60
C ASP A 134 10.40 1.46 -16.88
N VAL A 135 11.17 0.63 -16.15
CA VAL A 135 12.61 0.40 -16.44
C VAL A 135 12.79 -0.25 -17.82
N TYR A 136 12.00 -1.27 -18.15
CA TYR A 136 12.08 -1.94 -19.47
C TYR A 136 11.76 -0.99 -20.62
N ARG A 137 10.73 -0.18 -20.48
CA ARG A 137 10.33 0.84 -21.47
C ARG A 137 11.36 1.97 -21.62
N GLY A 138 12.19 2.17 -20.62
CA GLY A 138 13.15 3.29 -20.58
C GLY A 138 12.59 4.57 -19.98
N ASP A 139 11.37 4.53 -19.42
CA ASP A 139 10.70 5.67 -18.80
C ASP A 139 11.42 6.07 -17.50
N THR A 140 12.10 5.12 -16.86
CA THR A 140 12.92 5.35 -15.66
C THR A 140 14.23 4.56 -15.71
N LYS A 141 15.24 5.02 -14.97
CA LYS A 141 16.49 4.27 -14.75
C LYS A 141 16.32 3.30 -13.59
N ALA A 142 17.03 2.16 -13.66
CA ALA A 142 17.03 1.25 -12.54
C ALA A 142 17.69 1.87 -11.30
N GLN A 143 17.01 1.76 -10.17
CA GLN A 143 17.53 2.29 -8.90
C GLN A 143 18.79 1.53 -8.49
N ARG A 144 19.83 2.28 -8.11
CA ARG A 144 21.11 1.70 -7.69
C ARG A 144 21.25 1.56 -6.17
N ASN A 145 20.40 2.25 -5.42
CA ASN A 145 20.40 2.19 -3.97
C ASN A 145 19.22 1.36 -3.47
N ILE A 146 19.51 0.17 -2.93
CA ILE A 146 18.49 -0.75 -2.43
C ILE A 146 17.66 -0.17 -1.28
N LEU A 147 18.26 0.71 -0.46
CA LEU A 147 17.52 1.36 0.62
C LEU A 147 16.45 2.33 0.08
N GLN A 148 16.77 3.11 -0.97
CA GLN A 148 15.81 4.01 -1.59
C GLN A 148 14.68 3.23 -2.29
N PHE A 149 15.02 2.14 -2.95
CA PHE A 149 14.03 1.25 -3.53
C PHE A 149 13.16 0.58 -2.47
N GLY A 150 13.78 0.09 -1.39
CA GLY A 150 13.07 -0.44 -0.23
C GLY A 150 12.08 0.56 0.37
N VAL A 151 12.48 1.83 0.56
CA VAL A 151 11.56 2.89 1.02
C VAL A 151 10.39 3.06 0.05
N TYR A 152 10.65 3.08 -1.27
CA TYR A 152 9.58 3.23 -2.27
C TYR A 152 8.53 2.13 -2.15
N VAL A 153 8.95 0.87 -1.96
CA VAL A 153 8.04 -0.28 -1.88
C VAL A 153 7.34 -0.36 -0.53
N THR A 154 8.09 -0.17 0.58
CA THR A 154 7.59 -0.44 1.93
C THR A 154 6.95 0.75 2.62
N MET A 155 6.98 1.93 2.01
CA MET A 155 6.52 3.18 2.63
C MET A 155 5.13 3.04 3.25
N PHE A 156 5.05 3.07 4.57
CA PHE A 156 3.84 2.75 5.34
C PHE A 156 2.61 3.59 4.99
N PRO A 157 2.70 4.89 4.60
CA PRO A 157 1.52 5.64 4.25
C PRO A 157 0.80 5.15 2.99
N GLN A 158 1.54 4.57 2.04
CA GLN A 158 0.96 4.11 0.78
C GLN A 158 0.74 2.59 0.70
N LEU A 159 1.41 1.81 1.57
CA LEU A 159 1.51 0.36 1.46
C LEU A 159 0.16 -0.38 1.49
N ILE A 160 -0.82 0.09 2.27
CA ILE A 160 -2.08 -0.62 2.49
C ILE A 160 -3.14 -0.25 1.44
N ALA A 161 -3.38 1.03 1.21
CA ALA A 161 -4.40 1.54 0.29
C ALA A 161 -4.08 2.96 -0.21
N GLY A 162 -2.80 3.34 -0.26
CA GLY A 162 -2.37 4.62 -0.80
C GLY A 162 -2.48 4.68 -2.33
N PRO A 163 -2.36 5.87 -2.93
CA PRO A 163 -2.28 5.99 -4.38
C PRO A 163 -1.03 5.24 -4.88
N ILE A 164 -1.19 4.45 -5.95
CA ILE A 164 -0.06 3.79 -6.61
C ILE A 164 0.75 4.87 -7.32
N LEU A 165 1.89 5.23 -6.73
CA LEU A 165 2.79 6.22 -7.29
C LEU A 165 3.81 5.53 -8.19
N LYS A 166 4.01 6.07 -9.40
CA LYS A 166 5.08 5.61 -10.28
C LYS A 166 6.45 5.98 -9.69
N TYR A 167 7.45 5.11 -9.89
CA TYR A 167 8.77 5.31 -9.31
C TYR A 167 9.40 6.66 -9.68
N HIS A 168 9.31 7.10 -10.94
CA HIS A 168 9.86 8.38 -11.39
C HIS A 168 9.25 9.61 -10.68
N GLN A 169 8.02 9.50 -10.16
CA GLN A 169 7.38 10.57 -9.39
C GLN A 169 7.96 10.69 -7.98
N VAL A 170 8.39 9.56 -7.41
CA VAL A 170 8.88 9.48 -6.02
C VAL A 170 10.40 9.64 -5.94
N GLU A 171 11.12 9.26 -6.99
CA GLU A 171 12.60 9.28 -7.03
C GLU A 171 13.20 10.62 -6.60
N ARG A 172 12.72 11.72 -7.19
CA ARG A 172 13.21 13.08 -6.85
C ARG A 172 13.03 13.40 -5.37
N TYR A 173 11.94 12.93 -4.78
CA TYR A 173 11.60 13.17 -3.39
C TYR A 173 12.42 12.33 -2.42
N LEU A 174 12.87 11.16 -2.84
CA LEU A 174 13.78 10.33 -2.04
C LEU A 174 15.20 10.87 -2.04
N GLN A 175 15.59 11.66 -3.07
CA GLN A 175 16.93 12.22 -3.22
C GLN A 175 17.07 13.61 -2.58
N ASP A 176 16.15 14.54 -2.85
CA ASP A 176 16.19 15.91 -2.32
C ASP A 176 14.94 16.25 -1.51
N ARG A 177 15.05 16.10 -0.21
CA ARG A 177 13.96 16.35 0.75
C ARG A 177 14.12 17.75 1.35
N ARG A 178 13.26 18.65 0.94
CA ARG A 178 13.12 19.97 1.56
C ARG A 178 11.90 19.94 2.47
N THR A 179 12.11 20.09 3.75
CA THR A 179 11.03 20.29 4.73
C THR A 179 10.66 21.76 4.76
N ASP A 180 9.42 22.06 4.39
CA ASP A 180 8.82 23.38 4.49
C ASP A 180 7.74 23.35 5.58
N LEU A 181 7.72 24.36 6.46
CA LEU A 181 6.73 24.47 7.52
C LEU A 181 5.29 24.57 6.98
N ASP A 182 5.12 25.24 5.85
CA ASP A 182 3.81 25.35 5.20
C ASP A 182 3.32 23.99 4.69
N ALA A 183 4.23 23.17 4.13
CA ALA A 183 3.93 21.81 3.70
C ALA A 183 3.54 20.93 4.90
N ILE A 184 4.23 21.05 6.03
CA ILE A 184 3.90 20.33 7.26
C ILE A 184 2.50 20.74 7.74
N SER A 185 2.22 22.04 7.84
CA SER A 185 0.93 22.55 8.30
C SER A 185 -0.23 22.06 7.40
N TYR A 186 -0.04 22.11 6.08
CA TYR A 186 -1.01 21.57 5.13
C TYR A 186 -1.19 20.06 5.29
N GLY A 187 -0.11 19.32 5.47
CA GLY A 187 -0.12 17.88 5.69
C GLY A 187 -0.89 17.50 6.97
N VAL A 188 -0.69 18.23 8.10
CA VAL A 188 -1.46 18.02 9.33
C VAL A 188 -2.95 18.23 9.08
N LYS A 189 -3.33 19.35 8.46
CA LYS A 189 -4.74 19.63 8.15
C LYS A 189 -5.34 18.51 7.31
N ARG A 190 -4.63 18.05 6.28
CA ARG A 190 -5.10 16.98 5.40
C ARG A 190 -5.23 15.65 6.14
N PHE A 191 -4.27 15.32 6.99
CA PHE A 191 -4.32 14.13 7.82
C PHE A 191 -5.53 14.13 8.76
N VAL A 192 -5.76 15.25 9.47
CA VAL A 192 -6.91 15.41 10.38
C VAL A 192 -8.24 15.33 9.62
N THR A 193 -8.32 15.93 8.43
CA THR A 193 -9.52 15.83 7.58
C THR A 193 -9.77 14.39 7.16
N GLY A 194 -8.73 13.65 6.77
CA GLY A 194 -8.82 12.22 6.44
C GLY A 194 -9.28 11.38 7.63
N LEU A 195 -8.71 11.63 8.81
CA LEU A 195 -9.11 10.98 10.05
C LEU A 195 -10.58 11.24 10.39
N ALA A 196 -11.04 12.50 10.24
CA ALA A 196 -12.42 12.86 10.45
C ALA A 196 -13.37 12.12 9.48
N LYS A 197 -13.03 12.04 8.19
CA LYS A 197 -13.79 11.25 7.21
C LYS A 197 -13.94 9.78 7.64
N LYS A 198 -12.85 9.18 8.12
CA LYS A 198 -12.87 7.78 8.55
C LYS A 198 -13.66 7.59 9.83
N VAL A 199 -13.40 8.38 10.86
CA VAL A 199 -13.99 8.18 12.20
C VAL A 199 -15.43 8.65 12.25
N LEU A 200 -15.73 9.83 11.70
CA LEU A 200 -17.05 10.44 11.82
C LEU A 200 -18.03 9.99 10.73
N LEU A 201 -17.55 9.67 9.54
CA LEU A 201 -18.43 9.27 8.43
C LEU A 201 -18.36 7.78 8.16
N ALA A 202 -17.20 7.24 7.78
CA ALA A 202 -17.10 5.83 7.36
C ALA A 202 -17.50 4.85 8.47
N ASN A 203 -17.02 5.04 9.69
CA ASN A 203 -17.34 4.14 10.80
C ASN A 203 -18.85 4.16 11.14
N ASN A 204 -19.48 5.34 11.16
CA ASN A 204 -20.92 5.45 11.46
C ASN A 204 -21.78 4.87 10.33
N LEU A 205 -21.40 5.08 9.06
CA LEU A 205 -22.06 4.45 7.93
C LEU A 205 -21.90 2.91 7.96
N GLY A 206 -20.73 2.42 8.40
CA GLY A 206 -20.50 1.00 8.60
C GLY A 206 -21.37 0.39 9.71
N LEU A 207 -21.60 1.13 10.80
CA LEU A 207 -22.53 0.70 11.84
C LEU A 207 -23.98 0.62 11.31
N LEU A 208 -24.40 1.64 10.53
CA LEU A 208 -25.72 1.62 9.89
C LEU A 208 -25.86 0.42 8.93
N TRP A 209 -24.88 0.18 8.08
CA TRP A 209 -24.86 -1.00 7.20
C TRP A 209 -24.99 -2.30 7.99
N LYS A 210 -24.21 -2.45 9.06
CA LYS A 210 -24.27 -3.63 9.93
C LYS A 210 -25.65 -3.82 10.54
N GLN A 211 -26.27 -2.76 11.07
CA GLN A 211 -27.62 -2.81 11.64
C GLN A 211 -28.65 -3.24 10.59
N VAL A 212 -28.57 -2.72 9.36
CA VAL A 212 -29.50 -3.08 8.29
C VAL A 212 -29.30 -4.55 7.87
N THR A 213 -28.05 -5.05 7.77
CA THR A 213 -27.79 -6.45 7.39
C THR A 213 -28.13 -7.47 8.48
N GLU A 214 -28.18 -7.05 9.74
CA GLU A 214 -28.60 -7.89 10.85
C GLU A 214 -30.13 -8.01 10.99
N LEU A 215 -30.91 -7.17 10.27
CA LEU A 215 -32.36 -7.30 10.22
C LEU A 215 -32.74 -8.57 9.44
N GLY A 216 -33.65 -9.36 10.00
CA GLY A 216 -34.20 -10.52 9.31
C GLY A 216 -35.00 -10.12 8.06
N ASN A 217 -35.12 -11.03 7.10
CA ASN A 217 -35.84 -10.81 5.83
C ASN A 217 -37.29 -10.32 6.04
N GLU A 218 -37.92 -10.71 7.14
CA GLU A 218 -39.30 -10.32 7.49
C GLU A 218 -39.43 -8.84 7.92
N GLN A 219 -38.33 -8.25 8.41
CA GLN A 219 -38.30 -6.87 8.90
C GLN A 219 -37.71 -5.88 7.88
N MET A 220 -37.15 -6.40 6.78
CA MET A 220 -36.46 -5.59 5.79
C MET A 220 -37.44 -5.00 4.78
N SER A 221 -37.71 -3.69 4.91
CA SER A 221 -38.43 -2.95 3.87
C SER A 221 -37.54 -2.60 2.69
N ILE A 222 -38.14 -2.35 1.51
CA ILE A 222 -37.43 -1.90 0.32
C ILE A 222 -36.61 -0.63 0.60
N LEU A 223 -37.17 0.29 1.34
CA LEU A 223 -36.48 1.55 1.71
C LEU A 223 -35.26 1.28 2.60
N MET A 224 -35.35 0.37 3.56
CA MET A 224 -34.21 -0.03 4.40
C MET A 224 -33.12 -0.70 3.61
N ALA A 225 -33.47 -1.56 2.65
CA ALA A 225 -32.49 -2.20 1.77
C ALA A 225 -31.70 -1.16 0.94
N TRP A 226 -32.38 -0.18 0.36
CA TRP A 226 -31.74 0.92 -0.35
C TRP A 226 -30.87 1.80 0.55
N LEU A 227 -31.34 2.11 1.76
CA LEU A 227 -30.58 2.85 2.76
C LEU A 227 -29.29 2.09 3.13
N GLY A 228 -29.36 0.78 3.34
CA GLY A 228 -28.21 -0.06 3.60
C GLY A 228 -27.19 -0.05 2.47
N ILE A 229 -27.63 -0.22 1.21
CA ILE A 229 -26.77 -0.17 0.04
C ILE A 229 -26.09 1.19 -0.09
N ALA A 230 -26.83 2.29 0.08
CA ALA A 230 -26.28 3.64 0.05
C ALA A 230 -25.26 3.86 1.19
N ALA A 231 -25.57 3.41 2.41
CA ALA A 231 -24.66 3.49 3.54
C ALA A 231 -23.37 2.72 3.27
N PHE A 232 -23.44 1.51 2.71
CA PHE A 232 -22.28 0.71 2.36
C PHE A 232 -21.41 1.37 1.27
N ALA A 233 -22.03 1.90 0.22
CA ALA A 233 -21.30 2.60 -0.84
C ALA A 233 -20.59 3.85 -0.30
N LEU A 234 -21.25 4.66 0.52
CA LEU A 234 -20.67 5.84 1.16
C LEU A 234 -19.60 5.45 2.20
N GLN A 235 -19.78 4.35 2.93
CA GLN A 235 -18.77 3.83 3.85
C GLN A 235 -17.46 3.55 3.09
N ILE A 236 -17.52 2.77 2.00
CA ILE A 236 -16.33 2.46 1.18
C ILE A 236 -15.68 3.75 0.68
N TYR A 237 -16.48 4.68 0.16
CA TYR A 237 -15.98 5.95 -0.36
C TYR A 237 -15.23 6.77 0.71
N PHE A 238 -15.83 6.96 1.88
CA PHE A 238 -15.23 7.76 2.94
C PHE A 238 -14.07 7.02 3.63
N ASP A 239 -14.11 5.71 3.72
CA ASP A 239 -13.00 4.91 4.25
C ASP A 239 -11.76 5.04 3.36
N PHE A 240 -11.92 4.85 2.05
CA PHE A 240 -10.82 4.97 1.10
C PHE A 240 -10.33 6.41 0.93
N SER A 241 -11.23 7.38 0.80
CA SER A 241 -10.89 8.80 0.71
C SER A 241 -10.21 9.31 1.98
N GLY A 242 -10.70 8.89 3.16
CA GLY A 242 -10.10 9.24 4.44
C GLY A 242 -8.69 8.66 4.59
N TYR A 243 -8.50 7.39 4.21
CA TYR A 243 -7.17 6.78 4.19
C TYR A 243 -6.22 7.51 3.24
N SER A 244 -6.66 7.81 2.02
CA SER A 244 -5.84 8.52 1.03
C SER A 244 -5.41 9.90 1.54
N ASP A 245 -6.30 10.67 2.17
CA ASP A 245 -5.98 11.97 2.74
C ASP A 245 -4.98 11.86 3.91
N MET A 246 -5.13 10.85 4.79
CA MET A 246 -4.17 10.58 5.85
C MET A 246 -2.80 10.19 5.28
N ALA A 247 -2.77 9.33 4.25
CA ALA A 247 -1.54 8.89 3.60
C ALA A 247 -0.81 10.06 2.95
N ILE A 248 -1.51 10.89 2.16
CA ILE A 248 -0.94 12.09 1.55
C ILE A 248 -0.48 13.07 2.63
N GLY A 249 -1.25 13.26 3.70
CA GLY A 249 -0.85 14.07 4.85
C GLY A 249 0.50 13.59 5.40
N CYS A 250 0.66 12.30 5.67
CA CYS A 250 1.93 11.73 6.13
C CYS A 250 3.07 11.91 5.11
N LEU A 251 2.80 11.73 3.82
CA LEU A 251 3.80 11.92 2.77
C LEU A 251 4.31 13.37 2.71
N LEU A 252 3.46 14.35 2.96
CA LEU A 252 3.83 15.77 2.98
C LEU A 252 4.76 16.14 4.13
N TYR A 253 4.77 15.41 5.25
CA TYR A 253 5.79 15.57 6.31
C TYR A 253 7.15 15.02 5.92
N THR A 254 7.15 13.99 5.09
CA THR A 254 8.35 13.22 4.73
C THR A 254 8.86 13.52 3.33
N SER A 255 8.09 14.26 2.51
CA SER A 255 8.35 14.53 1.08
C SER A 255 7.97 15.97 0.70
N PRO A 256 8.48 16.51 -0.42
CA PRO A 256 8.35 17.93 -0.75
C PRO A 256 7.01 18.33 -1.36
N SER A 257 6.86 19.62 -1.36
CA SER A 257 5.93 20.57 -1.98
C SER A 257 4.56 20.10 -2.49
N PRO A 258 3.47 20.66 -1.89
CA PRO A 258 2.09 20.46 -2.37
C PRO A 258 1.81 20.99 -3.78
N ARG A 259 2.69 21.80 -4.34
CA ARG A 259 2.48 22.42 -5.67
C ARG A 259 2.52 21.39 -6.80
N ASP A 260 3.28 20.32 -6.64
CA ASP A 260 3.44 19.30 -7.67
C ASP A 260 2.32 18.23 -7.61
N MET A 261 1.69 18.02 -6.45
CA MET A 261 0.54 17.12 -6.31
C MET A 261 -0.82 17.74 -6.73
N ARG A 262 -0.89 19.05 -6.95
CA ARG A 262 -2.09 19.72 -7.48
C ARG A 262 -2.24 19.62 -8.99
N ARG A 263 -1.23 19.09 -9.68
CA ARG A 263 -1.19 18.99 -11.16
C ARG A 263 -1.36 17.55 -11.69
N SER A 264 -1.61 16.58 -10.81
CA SER A 264 -1.94 15.20 -11.21
C SER A 264 -3.40 14.87 -10.93
#